data_fd756d6cad4e2d8db8b03eb7e30d7192
#
_entry.id   fd756d6cad4e2d8db8b03eb7e30d7192
#
_cell.length_a   1.000
_cell.length_b   1.000
_cell.length_c   1.000
_cell.angle_alpha   90.00
_cell.angle_beta   90.00
_cell.angle_gamma   90.00
#
_symmetry.space_group_name_H-M   'P 1'
#
loop_
_entity.id
_entity.type
_entity.pdbx_description
1 polymer ?
#
loop_
_entity_poly.entity_id
_entity_poly.type
_entity_poly.pdbx_seq_one_letter_code
_entity_poly.pdbx_strand_id
1 'polypeptide(L)'
;RTQSEEAIRKKRLHFGLVFQNFNLFPQYTALQNVMLAGQLLAKERPDYKQNKKQILADIETQARQLLAQMGLSDREGHYPHQLSGGQQQRVAIARALALHPDILCFDEPTSALDPELTGEVLRVLRELAEHKTTMIIVTHEMKFARDVADRILFMDGGVVVEQGDAKEVIDHPKEERTRQFLASYGK
;
A
#
# COMPACT_ATOMS: atom_id res chain seq x y z
N ARG A 1 3.60 26.36 16.31
CA ARG A 1 2.11 26.42 16.28
C ARG A 1 1.60 24.98 16.29
N THR A 2 0.97 24.57 17.38
CA THR A 2 0.32 23.26 17.52
C THR A 2 -0.89 23.24 16.57
N GLN A 3 -0.91 22.31 15.62
CA GLN A 3 -2.06 22.12 14.73
C GLN A 3 -3.19 21.45 15.50
N SER A 4 -4.46 21.77 15.17
CA SER A 4 -5.61 21.08 15.77
C SER A 4 -5.63 19.60 15.33
N GLU A 5 -6.16 18.71 16.18
CA GLU A 5 -6.31 17.28 15.86
C GLU A 5 -7.09 17.05 14.55
N GLU A 6 -8.11 17.87 14.31
CA GLU A 6 -8.88 17.81 13.06
C GLU A 6 -8.03 18.15 11.83
N ALA A 7 -7.16 19.16 11.92
CA ALA A 7 -6.25 19.54 10.85
C ALA A 7 -5.22 18.42 10.57
N ILE A 8 -4.71 17.78 11.63
CA ILE A 8 -3.80 16.61 11.51
C ILE A 8 -4.53 15.44 10.86
N ARG A 9 -5.77 15.15 11.28
CA ARG A 9 -6.58 14.08 10.70
C ARG A 9 -6.83 14.28 9.21
N LYS A 10 -7.21 15.49 8.78
CA LYS A 10 -7.39 15.82 7.37
C LYS A 10 -6.11 15.60 6.56
N LYS A 11 -4.95 16.00 7.09
CA LYS A 11 -3.66 15.76 6.42
C LYS A 11 -3.29 14.29 6.30
N ARG A 12 -3.66 13.46 7.28
CA ARG A 12 -3.42 12.00 7.21
C ARG A 12 -4.18 11.32 6.08
N LEU A 13 -5.31 11.88 5.63
CA LEU A 13 -6.07 11.32 4.50
C LEU A 13 -5.33 11.41 3.16
N HIS A 14 -4.33 12.28 3.04
CA HIS A 14 -3.45 12.34 1.87
C HIS A 14 -2.50 11.14 1.76
N PHE A 15 -2.36 10.34 2.83
CA PHE A 15 -1.46 9.20 2.89
C PHE A 15 -2.25 7.90 3.08
N GLY A 16 -2.04 6.94 2.19
CA GLY A 16 -2.43 5.55 2.38
C GLY A 16 -1.27 4.76 2.97
N LEU A 17 -1.48 4.02 4.05
CA LEU A 17 -0.45 3.21 4.71
C LEU A 17 -0.77 1.73 4.56
N VAL A 18 0.21 0.97 4.10
CA VAL A 18 0.17 -0.49 3.99
C VAL A 18 1.34 -1.06 4.77
N PHE A 19 1.03 -1.80 5.82
CA PHE A 19 2.02 -2.36 6.76
C PHE A 19 2.40 -3.79 6.41
N GLN A 20 3.54 -4.24 6.91
CA GLN A 20 4.02 -5.61 6.82
C GLN A 20 2.99 -6.65 7.30
N ASN A 21 2.32 -6.39 8.42
CA ASN A 21 1.34 -7.30 9.05
C ASN A 21 -0.10 -7.00 8.61
N PHE A 22 -0.38 -6.77 7.37
CA PHE A 22 -1.70 -6.55 6.74
C PHE A 22 -2.69 -5.68 7.56
N ASN A 23 -2.77 -5.84 8.87
CA ASN A 23 -3.60 -5.10 9.84
C ASN A 23 -5.08 -5.03 9.41
N LEU A 24 -5.62 -6.12 8.89
CA LEU A 24 -7.04 -6.23 8.59
C LEU A 24 -7.85 -6.39 9.87
N PHE A 25 -9.04 -5.84 9.88
CA PHE A 25 -9.99 -6.04 10.97
C PHE A 25 -10.57 -7.46 10.89
N PRO A 26 -10.28 -8.35 11.84
CA PRO A 26 -10.63 -9.77 11.75
C PRO A 26 -12.13 -10.04 11.77
N GLN A 27 -12.93 -9.13 12.33
CA GLN A 27 -14.38 -9.20 12.41
C GLN A 27 -15.09 -8.75 11.13
N TYR A 28 -14.38 -8.21 10.15
CA TYR A 28 -14.92 -7.72 8.89
C TYR A 28 -14.47 -8.59 7.72
N THR A 29 -15.34 -8.76 6.73
CA THR A 29 -14.98 -9.40 5.46
C THR A 29 -14.00 -8.54 4.66
N ALA A 30 -13.44 -9.07 3.56
CA ALA A 30 -12.58 -8.31 2.66
C ALA A 30 -13.28 -7.02 2.17
N LEU A 31 -14.52 -7.15 1.70
CA LEU A 31 -15.32 -6.00 1.26
C LEU A 31 -15.52 -4.98 2.37
N GLN A 32 -15.91 -5.43 3.56
CA GLN A 32 -16.15 -4.55 4.71
C GLN A 32 -14.86 -3.84 5.17
N ASN A 33 -13.70 -4.50 5.12
CA ASN A 33 -12.41 -3.89 5.40
C ASN A 33 -12.11 -2.71 4.46
N VAL A 34 -12.40 -2.87 3.17
CA VAL A 34 -12.17 -1.81 2.16
C VAL A 34 -13.17 -0.67 2.34
N MET A 35 -14.44 -0.96 2.64
CA MET A 35 -15.51 0.04 2.78
C MET A 35 -15.40 0.89 4.05
N LEU A 36 -14.80 0.36 5.12
CA LEU A 36 -14.92 0.91 6.48
C LEU A 36 -14.57 2.40 6.58
N ALA A 37 -13.40 2.79 6.06
CA ALA A 37 -12.93 4.17 6.18
C ALA A 37 -13.81 5.14 5.37
N GLY A 38 -14.23 4.75 4.17
CA GLY A 38 -15.19 5.52 3.36
C GLY A 38 -16.53 5.73 4.06
N GLN A 39 -17.04 4.67 4.72
CA GLN A 39 -18.28 4.76 5.50
C GLN A 39 -18.18 5.69 6.71
N LEU A 40 -17.01 5.69 7.37
CA LEU A 40 -16.78 6.58 8.52
C LEU A 40 -16.70 8.04 8.08
N LEU A 41 -15.95 8.33 7.01
CA LEU A 41 -15.86 9.69 6.45
C LEU A 41 -17.20 10.18 5.90
N ALA A 42 -17.97 9.30 5.28
CA ALA A 42 -19.27 9.66 4.73
C ALA A 42 -20.25 10.18 5.82
N LYS A 43 -20.14 9.69 7.05
CA LYS A 43 -20.99 10.16 8.16
C LYS A 43 -20.78 11.63 8.53
N GLU A 44 -19.64 12.20 8.16
CA GLU A 44 -19.30 13.61 8.40
C GLU A 44 -19.83 14.54 7.30
N ARG A 45 -20.33 13.99 6.20
CA ARG A 45 -20.87 14.77 5.10
C ARG A 45 -22.20 15.44 5.50
N PRO A 46 -22.41 16.71 5.14
CA PRO A 46 -23.67 17.42 5.44
C PRO A 46 -24.91 16.74 4.84
N ASP A 47 -24.74 16.12 3.64
CA ASP A 47 -25.81 15.46 2.89
C ASP A 47 -26.02 13.99 3.26
N TYR A 48 -25.24 13.45 4.22
CA TYR A 48 -25.27 12.00 4.54
C TYR A 48 -26.66 11.48 4.92
N LYS A 49 -27.39 12.23 5.75
CA LYS A 49 -28.72 11.79 6.22
C LYS A 49 -29.75 11.69 5.08
N GLN A 50 -29.65 12.60 4.10
CA GLN A 50 -30.57 12.67 2.97
C GLN A 50 -30.22 11.63 1.89
N ASN A 51 -28.91 11.43 1.63
CA ASN A 51 -28.40 10.62 0.53
C ASN A 51 -27.75 9.30 0.99
N LYS A 52 -27.97 8.87 2.23
CA LYS A 52 -27.28 7.73 2.85
C LYS A 52 -27.27 6.49 1.99
N LYS A 53 -28.40 6.12 1.41
CA LYS A 53 -28.50 4.89 0.59
C LYS A 53 -27.60 4.96 -0.65
N GLN A 54 -27.60 6.08 -1.34
CA GLN A 54 -26.76 6.28 -2.53
C GLN A 54 -25.28 6.32 -2.15
N ILE A 55 -24.92 7.08 -1.13
CA ILE A 55 -23.53 7.19 -0.65
C ILE A 55 -22.95 5.83 -0.28
N LEU A 56 -23.71 5.00 0.43
CA LEU A 56 -23.25 3.67 0.80
C LEU A 56 -23.16 2.73 -0.41
N ALA A 57 -24.07 2.83 -1.37
CA ALA A 57 -24.01 2.06 -2.61
C ALA A 57 -22.77 2.44 -3.46
N ASP A 58 -22.44 3.73 -3.53
CA ASP A 58 -21.24 4.22 -4.25
C ASP A 58 -19.96 3.71 -3.60
N ILE A 59 -19.87 3.75 -2.26
CA ILE A 59 -18.73 3.21 -1.50
C ILE A 59 -18.58 1.70 -1.73
N GLU A 60 -19.68 0.96 -1.72
CA GLU A 60 -19.67 -0.48 -1.99
C GLU A 60 -19.20 -0.78 -3.42
N THR A 61 -19.74 -0.06 -4.40
CA THR A 61 -19.35 -0.21 -5.80
C THR A 61 -17.86 0.04 -6.00
N GLN A 62 -17.32 1.11 -5.42
CA GLN A 62 -15.90 1.43 -5.47
C GLN A 62 -15.05 0.34 -4.80
N ALA A 63 -15.47 -0.14 -3.63
CA ALA A 63 -14.75 -1.18 -2.91
C ALA A 63 -14.69 -2.50 -3.70
N ARG A 64 -15.78 -2.89 -4.37
CA ARG A 64 -15.82 -4.05 -5.27
C ARG A 64 -14.90 -3.88 -6.47
N GLN A 65 -14.86 -2.70 -7.06
CA GLN A 65 -13.94 -2.40 -8.18
C GLN A 65 -12.48 -2.52 -7.74
N LEU A 66 -12.13 -2.00 -6.56
CA LEU A 66 -10.78 -2.13 -6.01
C LEU A 66 -10.41 -3.59 -5.72
N LEU A 67 -11.31 -4.37 -5.15
CA LEU A 67 -11.08 -5.81 -4.95
C LEU A 67 -10.94 -6.57 -6.27
N ALA A 68 -11.71 -6.21 -7.29
CA ALA A 68 -11.57 -6.78 -8.63
C ALA A 68 -10.20 -6.45 -9.25
N GLN A 69 -9.71 -5.22 -9.13
CA GLN A 69 -8.36 -4.84 -9.56
C GLN A 69 -7.28 -5.64 -8.84
N MET A 70 -7.52 -5.99 -7.58
CA MET A 70 -6.63 -6.86 -6.81
C MET A 70 -6.78 -8.37 -7.13
N GLY A 71 -7.68 -8.74 -8.07
CA GLY A 71 -7.96 -10.13 -8.40
C GLY A 71 -8.67 -10.89 -7.27
N LEU A 72 -9.57 -10.22 -6.52
CA LEU A 72 -10.24 -10.75 -5.32
C LEU A 72 -11.78 -10.69 -5.40
N SER A 73 -12.35 -10.63 -6.61
CA SER A 73 -13.82 -10.56 -6.78
C SER A 73 -14.56 -11.73 -6.17
N ASP A 74 -13.96 -12.92 -6.17
CA ASP A 74 -14.51 -14.15 -5.59
C ASP A 74 -14.25 -14.28 -4.08
N ARG A 75 -13.56 -13.31 -3.47
CA ARG A 75 -13.13 -13.30 -2.06
C ARG A 75 -13.77 -12.20 -1.23
N GLU A 76 -14.65 -11.40 -1.78
CA GLU A 76 -15.28 -10.24 -1.12
C GLU A 76 -15.94 -10.58 0.23
N GLY A 77 -16.59 -11.73 0.33
CA GLY A 77 -17.26 -12.21 1.53
C GLY A 77 -16.37 -12.96 2.52
N HIS A 78 -15.08 -13.15 2.22
CA HIS A 78 -14.18 -13.89 3.10
C HIS A 78 -13.64 -13.01 4.22
N TYR A 79 -13.50 -13.60 5.40
CA TYR A 79 -12.83 -13.00 6.55
C TYR A 79 -11.30 -13.17 6.44
N PRO A 80 -10.49 -12.32 7.11
CA PRO A 80 -9.04 -12.40 7.02
C PRO A 80 -8.45 -13.79 7.25
N HIS A 81 -8.96 -14.55 8.21
CA HIS A 81 -8.51 -15.92 8.51
C HIS A 81 -8.80 -16.96 7.39
N GLN A 82 -9.63 -16.60 6.43
CA GLN A 82 -9.97 -17.44 5.26
C GLN A 82 -9.17 -17.06 4.02
N LEU A 83 -8.29 -16.06 4.12
CA LEU A 83 -7.47 -15.53 3.04
C LEU A 83 -6.01 -15.91 3.22
N SER A 84 -5.30 -16.21 2.13
CA SER A 84 -3.85 -16.35 2.15
C SER A 84 -3.17 -15.01 2.53
N GLY A 85 -1.91 -15.05 2.96
CA GLY A 85 -1.15 -13.83 3.27
C GLY A 85 -1.12 -12.83 2.11
N GLY A 86 -0.88 -13.31 0.88
CA GLY A 86 -0.90 -12.47 -0.32
C GLY A 86 -2.29 -11.88 -0.62
N GLN A 87 -3.37 -12.64 -0.36
CA GLN A 87 -4.74 -12.12 -0.48
C GLN A 87 -5.02 -11.05 0.57
N GLN A 88 -4.61 -11.27 1.83
CA GLN A 88 -4.75 -10.29 2.91
C GLN A 88 -4.00 -8.99 2.59
N GLN A 89 -2.78 -9.09 2.06
CA GLN A 89 -2.00 -7.92 1.65
C GLN A 89 -2.70 -7.15 0.52
N ARG A 90 -3.24 -7.84 -0.47
CA ARG A 90 -4.00 -7.20 -1.56
C ARG A 90 -5.29 -6.53 -1.06
N VAL A 91 -5.97 -7.09 -0.06
CA VAL A 91 -7.10 -6.40 0.62
C VAL A 91 -6.60 -5.14 1.36
N ALA A 92 -5.44 -5.20 2.03
CA ALA A 92 -4.85 -4.04 2.71
C ALA A 92 -4.50 -2.91 1.72
N ILE A 93 -3.98 -3.26 0.54
CA ILE A 93 -3.73 -2.31 -0.56
C ILE A 93 -5.04 -1.69 -1.05
N ALA A 94 -6.07 -2.50 -1.35
CA ALA A 94 -7.38 -2.02 -1.77
C ALA A 94 -7.99 -1.06 -0.72
N ARG A 95 -7.86 -1.39 0.57
CA ARG A 95 -8.31 -0.53 1.67
C ARG A 95 -7.59 0.81 1.70
N ALA A 96 -6.29 0.83 1.47
CA ALA A 96 -5.52 2.07 1.41
C ALA A 96 -5.92 2.95 0.21
N LEU A 97 -6.18 2.34 -0.95
CA LEU A 97 -6.63 3.03 -2.16
C LEU A 97 -8.05 3.59 -2.05
N ALA A 98 -8.93 2.99 -1.22
CA ALA A 98 -10.34 3.37 -1.11
C ALA A 98 -10.56 4.82 -0.62
N LEU A 99 -9.55 5.45 -0.03
CA LEU A 99 -9.59 6.84 0.41
C LEU A 99 -9.00 7.83 -0.61
N HIS A 100 -8.59 7.36 -1.80
CA HIS A 100 -7.95 8.17 -2.84
C HIS A 100 -6.77 9.00 -2.30
N PRO A 101 -5.79 8.39 -1.63
CA PRO A 101 -4.67 9.12 -1.08
C PRO A 101 -3.78 9.69 -2.21
N ASP A 102 -3.11 10.81 -1.93
CA ASP A 102 -2.13 11.38 -2.88
C ASP A 102 -0.84 10.56 -2.92
N ILE A 103 -0.50 9.90 -1.80
CA ILE A 103 0.72 9.12 -1.64
C ILE A 103 0.40 7.79 -0.94
N LEU A 104 0.86 6.68 -1.50
CA LEU A 104 0.83 5.38 -0.84
C LEU A 104 2.19 5.07 -0.22
N CYS A 105 2.19 4.73 1.06
CA CYS A 105 3.39 4.31 1.79
C CYS A 105 3.29 2.82 2.11
N PHE A 106 4.30 2.07 1.72
CA PHE A 106 4.42 0.64 1.96
C PHE A 106 5.62 0.36 2.87
N ASP A 107 5.37 -0.32 3.97
CA ASP A 107 6.39 -0.76 4.89
C ASP A 107 6.57 -2.28 4.76
N GLU A 108 7.61 -2.68 4.02
CA GLU A 108 7.96 -4.08 3.76
C GLU A 108 6.76 -4.95 3.31
N PRO A 109 6.06 -4.61 2.20
CA PRO A 109 4.78 -5.21 1.84
C PRO A 109 4.84 -6.71 1.53
N THR A 110 6.02 -7.31 1.40
CA THR A 110 6.22 -8.72 1.05
C THR A 110 6.92 -9.54 2.13
N SER A 111 7.46 -8.93 3.17
CA SER A 111 8.32 -9.61 4.15
C SER A 111 7.61 -10.68 5.00
N ALA A 112 6.28 -10.58 5.14
CA ALA A 112 5.45 -11.57 5.83
C ALA A 112 4.88 -12.67 4.90
N LEU A 113 5.36 -12.75 3.65
CA LEU A 113 4.83 -13.65 2.62
C LEU A 113 5.86 -14.70 2.20
N ASP A 114 5.34 -15.86 1.81
CA ASP A 114 6.13 -16.87 1.12
C ASP A 114 6.57 -16.36 -0.27
N PRO A 115 7.69 -16.83 -0.82
CA PRO A 115 8.22 -16.37 -2.12
C PRO A 115 7.21 -16.48 -3.27
N GLU A 116 6.35 -17.49 -3.27
CA GLU A 116 5.31 -17.69 -4.28
C GLU A 116 4.26 -16.55 -4.22
N LEU A 117 3.82 -16.17 -3.01
CA LEU A 117 2.84 -15.10 -2.80
C LEU A 117 3.43 -13.70 -2.96
N THR A 118 4.74 -13.54 -2.74
CA THR A 118 5.47 -12.30 -2.97
C THR A 118 5.27 -11.79 -4.41
N GLY A 119 5.38 -12.69 -5.39
CA GLY A 119 5.22 -12.35 -6.81
C GLY A 119 3.88 -11.69 -7.15
N GLU A 120 2.79 -12.16 -6.52
CA GLU A 120 1.44 -11.61 -6.74
C GLU A 120 1.32 -10.16 -6.22
N VAL A 121 1.89 -9.88 -5.05
CA VAL A 121 1.87 -8.53 -4.45
C VAL A 121 2.77 -7.58 -5.26
N LEU A 122 3.96 -8.02 -5.64
CA LEU A 122 4.87 -7.19 -6.46
C LEU A 122 4.27 -6.87 -7.84
N ARG A 123 3.46 -7.77 -8.42
CA ARG A 123 2.73 -7.48 -9.66
C ARG A 123 1.73 -6.34 -9.47
N VAL A 124 0.94 -6.36 -8.39
CA VAL A 124 0.02 -5.26 -8.07
C VAL A 124 0.76 -3.92 -7.90
N LEU A 125 1.91 -3.92 -7.22
CA LEU A 125 2.70 -2.71 -7.04
C LEU A 125 3.26 -2.19 -8.37
N ARG A 126 3.64 -3.06 -9.32
CA ARG A 126 4.03 -2.65 -10.68
C ARG A 126 2.87 -2.01 -11.42
N GLU A 127 1.69 -2.61 -11.40
CA GLU A 127 0.49 -2.05 -12.02
C GLU A 127 0.16 -0.65 -11.46
N LEU A 128 0.28 -0.45 -10.15
CA LEU A 128 0.11 0.87 -9.53
C LEU A 128 1.16 1.88 -10.00
N ALA A 129 2.42 1.47 -10.17
CA ALA A 129 3.49 2.32 -10.70
C ALA A 129 3.23 2.71 -12.17
N GLU A 130 2.79 1.77 -13.01
CA GLU A 130 2.41 2.02 -14.40
C GLU A 130 1.28 3.06 -14.52
N HIS A 131 0.36 3.07 -13.56
CA HIS A 131 -0.70 4.08 -13.43
C HIS A 131 -0.22 5.40 -12.80
N LYS A 132 1.11 5.58 -12.61
CA LYS A 132 1.75 6.77 -12.04
C LYS A 132 1.24 7.13 -10.65
N THR A 133 0.87 6.13 -9.86
CA THR A 133 0.57 6.33 -8.45
C THR A 133 1.84 6.71 -7.69
N THR A 134 1.81 7.81 -6.96
CA THR A 134 2.95 8.21 -6.12
C THR A 134 3.09 7.25 -4.94
N MET A 135 4.25 6.60 -4.84
CA MET A 135 4.50 5.59 -3.81
C MET A 135 5.83 5.81 -3.12
N ILE A 136 5.87 5.54 -1.82
CA ILE A 136 7.09 5.39 -1.02
C ILE A 136 7.10 3.94 -0.52
N ILE A 137 8.11 3.17 -0.90
CA ILE A 137 8.17 1.74 -0.60
C ILE A 137 9.46 1.45 0.17
N VAL A 138 9.35 0.95 1.39
CA VAL A 138 10.45 0.32 2.12
C VAL A 138 10.47 -1.16 1.73
N THR A 139 11.55 -1.65 1.17
CA THR A 139 11.63 -3.03 0.66
C THR A 139 13.05 -3.56 0.65
N HIS A 140 13.17 -4.86 0.75
CA HIS A 140 14.40 -5.63 0.51
C HIS A 140 14.38 -6.35 -0.87
N GLU A 141 13.35 -6.14 -1.66
CA GLU A 141 13.22 -6.72 -3.01
C GLU A 141 14.01 -5.88 -4.03
N MET A 142 15.34 -6.06 -4.08
CA MET A 142 16.24 -5.20 -4.85
C MET A 142 15.95 -5.21 -6.35
N LYS A 143 15.61 -6.37 -6.92
CA LYS A 143 15.24 -6.49 -8.33
C LYS A 143 13.97 -5.71 -8.65
N PHE A 144 12.96 -5.80 -7.78
CA PHE A 144 11.73 -5.04 -7.92
C PHE A 144 12.00 -3.52 -7.83
N ALA A 145 12.76 -3.10 -6.81
CA ALA A 145 13.11 -1.68 -6.63
C ALA A 145 13.85 -1.11 -7.85
N ARG A 146 14.84 -1.87 -8.39
CA ARG A 146 15.58 -1.49 -9.61
C ARG A 146 14.67 -1.28 -10.83
N ASP A 147 13.69 -2.19 -11.01
CA ASP A 147 12.89 -2.24 -12.22
C ASP A 147 11.68 -1.29 -12.18
N VAL A 148 11.23 -0.89 -10.99
CA VAL A 148 9.96 -0.17 -10.80
C VAL A 148 10.13 1.24 -10.23
N ALA A 149 11.13 1.46 -9.36
CA ALA A 149 11.30 2.76 -8.75
C ALA A 149 11.95 3.76 -9.71
N ASP A 150 11.48 5.01 -9.68
CA ASP A 150 12.17 6.12 -10.35
C ASP A 150 13.43 6.51 -9.58
N ARG A 151 13.38 6.41 -8.24
CA ARG A 151 14.45 6.85 -7.36
C ARG A 151 14.60 5.92 -6.16
N ILE A 152 15.83 5.69 -5.74
CA ILE A 152 16.17 4.93 -4.54
C ILE A 152 16.93 5.83 -3.56
N LEU A 153 16.60 5.64 -2.27
CA LEU A 153 17.36 6.14 -1.13
C LEU A 153 17.86 4.94 -0.34
N PHE A 154 19.18 4.74 -0.31
CA PHE A 154 19.79 3.74 0.56
C PHE A 154 20.11 4.37 1.92
N MET A 155 19.57 3.78 2.97
CA MET A 155 19.73 4.26 4.35
C MET A 155 20.47 3.23 5.20
N ASP A 156 21.42 3.70 6.00
CA ASP A 156 22.12 2.89 7.00
C ASP A 156 22.44 3.76 8.22
N GLY A 157 22.35 3.18 9.42
CA GLY A 157 22.61 3.91 10.66
C GLY A 157 21.77 5.18 10.88
N GLY A 158 20.55 5.24 10.28
CA GLY A 158 19.64 6.38 10.43
C GLY A 158 19.92 7.56 9.49
N VAL A 159 20.86 7.43 8.56
CA VAL A 159 21.20 8.46 7.56
C VAL A 159 21.04 7.94 6.15
N VAL A 160 20.80 8.86 5.19
CA VAL A 160 20.84 8.53 3.77
C VAL A 160 22.29 8.45 3.34
N VAL A 161 22.75 7.25 2.99
CA VAL A 161 24.12 6.97 2.55
C VAL A 161 24.26 7.27 1.05
N GLU A 162 23.29 6.81 0.26
CA GLU A 162 23.30 7.02 -1.19
C GLU A 162 21.87 7.23 -1.70
N GLN A 163 21.71 8.04 -2.74
CA GLN A 163 20.42 8.25 -3.40
C GLN A 163 20.61 8.61 -4.87
N GLY A 164 19.66 8.21 -5.71
CA GLY A 164 19.71 8.51 -7.13
C GLY A 164 18.67 7.77 -7.95
N ASP A 165 18.86 7.73 -9.27
CA ASP A 165 18.11 6.88 -10.17
C ASP A 165 18.22 5.42 -9.74
N ALA A 166 17.11 4.66 -9.84
CA ALA A 166 17.05 3.32 -9.29
C ALA A 166 18.09 2.38 -9.92
N LYS A 167 18.27 2.44 -11.24
CA LYS A 167 19.25 1.60 -11.94
C LYS A 167 20.68 2.00 -11.61
N GLU A 168 20.95 3.31 -11.52
CA GLU A 168 22.27 3.79 -11.15
C GLU A 168 22.68 3.33 -9.75
N VAL A 169 21.80 3.47 -8.75
CA VAL A 169 22.11 3.09 -7.37
C VAL A 169 22.28 1.57 -7.22
N ILE A 170 21.47 0.76 -7.94
CA ILE A 170 21.54 -0.70 -7.82
C ILE A 170 22.67 -1.29 -8.66
N ASP A 171 22.84 -0.86 -9.92
CA ASP A 171 23.79 -1.47 -10.85
C ASP A 171 25.19 -0.88 -10.71
N HIS A 172 25.30 0.41 -10.33
CA HIS A 172 26.54 1.18 -10.28
C HIS A 172 26.68 1.98 -8.97
N PRO A 173 26.57 1.32 -7.79
CA PRO A 173 26.61 2.01 -6.51
C PRO A 173 27.97 2.70 -6.31
N LYS A 174 27.93 3.96 -5.87
CA LYS A 174 29.12 4.80 -5.67
C LYS A 174 29.71 4.64 -4.27
N GLU A 175 28.84 4.44 -3.29
CA GLU A 175 29.22 4.32 -1.89
C GLU A 175 29.61 2.88 -1.54
N GLU A 176 30.72 2.73 -0.81
CA GLU A 176 31.23 1.41 -0.41
C GLU A 176 30.20 0.62 0.40
N ARG A 177 29.48 1.31 1.29
CA ARG A 177 28.45 0.68 2.13
C ARG A 177 27.27 0.15 1.30
N THR A 178 26.87 0.87 0.26
CA THR A 178 25.84 0.42 -0.69
C THR A 178 26.31 -0.82 -1.45
N ARG A 179 27.57 -0.85 -1.93
CA ARG A 179 28.15 -2.02 -2.59
C ARG A 179 28.16 -3.25 -1.71
N GLN A 180 28.59 -3.11 -0.45
CA GLN A 180 28.60 -4.21 0.52
C GLN A 180 27.20 -4.76 0.79
N PHE A 181 26.21 -3.88 0.93
CA PHE A 181 24.81 -4.26 1.13
C PHE A 181 24.28 -5.04 -0.07
N LEU A 182 24.40 -4.49 -1.28
CA LEU A 182 23.90 -5.12 -2.50
C LEU A 182 24.58 -6.44 -2.82
N ALA A 183 25.88 -6.60 -2.51
CA ALA A 183 26.60 -7.86 -2.67
C ALA A 183 26.03 -9.00 -1.81
N SER A 184 25.35 -8.69 -0.71
CA SER A 184 24.69 -9.69 0.13
C SER A 184 23.36 -10.21 -0.47
N TYR A 185 22.76 -9.48 -1.40
CA TYR A 185 21.50 -9.83 -2.08
C TYR A 185 21.69 -10.45 -3.47
N GLY A 186 22.92 -10.45 -4.00
CA GLY A 186 23.25 -10.95 -5.33
C GLY A 186 23.78 -12.40 -5.36
N LYS A 187 23.60 -13.17 -4.29
CA LYS A 187 23.97 -14.58 -4.22
C LYS A 187 22.77 -15.49 -4.27
#